data_e414098abe392d069a704dde0273363f
#
_entry.id   e414098abe392d069a704dde0273363f
#
_cell.length_a   1.000
_cell.length_b   1.000
_cell.length_c   1.000
_cell.angle_alpha   90.00
_cell.angle_beta   90.00
_cell.angle_gamma   90.00
#
_symmetry.space_group_name_H-M   'P 1'
#
loop_
_entity.id
_entity.type
_entity.pdbx_description
1 polymer ?
#
loop_
_entity_poly.entity_id
_entity_poly.type
_entity_poly.pdbx_seq_one_letter_code
_entity_poly.pdbx_strand_id
1 'polypeptide(L)'
;MGLDWTAPNAIEHICQPSAPTGGKCTGPDFVNNVDLKPADVLTDIGNCKLAAVSWVIPSGTNSDHAAKLVNIGGPAWVASIVNAVGNNPVCPNGEVYWNNTAILVTWDDWGGWYDHEPPTVLPQPQGDYQYGFRVPFVFVSAYTPAAYVDNQRHDFGSVLRFIEHNFGITEGALAFADARAATDLTSFYNPNLLPRPFLTISAPKGAQYFINDTTPLTDPDDD
;
A
#
# COMPACT_ATOMS: atom_id res chain seq x y z
N MET A 1 0.43 -5.20 17.63
CA MET A 1 -0.05 -4.09 16.80
C MET A 1 -1.18 -3.44 17.54
N GLY A 2 -1.07 -2.18 17.89
CA GLY A 2 -2.14 -1.41 18.49
C GLY A 2 -3.37 -1.41 17.58
N LEU A 3 -4.54 -1.17 18.16
CA LEU A 3 -5.80 -1.15 17.41
C LEU A 3 -5.90 0.07 16.46
N ASP A 4 -4.98 0.99 16.55
CA ASP A 4 -5.08 2.32 15.93
C ASP A 4 -4.64 2.34 14.46
N TRP A 5 -3.92 1.32 13.98
CA TRP A 5 -3.34 1.25 12.63
C TRP A 5 -4.09 0.37 11.63
N THR A 6 -5.28 -0.06 11.96
CA THR A 6 -6.13 -0.74 11.01
C THR A 6 -7.45 0.02 10.90
N ALA A 7 -7.62 0.82 9.85
CA ALA A 7 -8.89 1.51 9.59
C ALA A 7 -10.13 0.60 9.75
N PRO A 8 -10.10 -0.69 9.37
CA PRO A 8 -11.18 -1.63 9.64
C PRO A 8 -11.60 -1.75 11.11
N ASN A 9 -10.72 -1.47 12.07
CA ASN A 9 -11.08 -1.49 13.50
C ASN A 9 -12.08 -0.40 13.88
N ALA A 10 -12.07 0.73 13.18
CA ALA A 10 -12.95 1.87 13.43
C ALA A 10 -14.30 1.74 12.73
N ILE A 11 -14.48 0.73 11.89
CA ILE A 11 -15.70 0.52 11.12
C ILE A 11 -16.55 -0.53 11.82
N GLU A 12 -17.65 -0.10 12.46
CA GLU A 12 -18.52 -0.97 13.27
C GLU A 12 -19.03 -2.20 12.48
N HIS A 13 -19.33 -2.03 11.21
CA HIS A 13 -19.78 -3.12 10.35
C HIS A 13 -18.71 -4.21 10.18
N ILE A 14 -17.45 -3.82 10.09
CA ILE A 14 -16.31 -4.72 9.89
C ILE A 14 -15.83 -5.26 11.24
N CYS A 15 -15.56 -4.37 12.19
CA CYS A 15 -15.13 -4.73 13.52
C CYS A 15 -16.34 -4.88 14.44
N GLN A 16 -16.76 -6.10 14.66
CA GLN A 16 -17.83 -6.45 15.61
C GLN A 16 -17.17 -6.97 16.89
N PRO A 17 -16.94 -6.14 17.91
CA PRO A 17 -16.26 -6.58 19.13
C PRO A 17 -17.12 -7.60 19.88
N SER A 18 -16.50 -8.68 20.33
CA SER A 18 -17.18 -9.73 21.09
C SER A 18 -17.56 -9.32 22.53
N ALA A 19 -17.10 -8.15 22.98
CA ALA A 19 -17.38 -7.63 24.32
C ALA A 19 -17.39 -6.09 24.33
N PRO A 20 -18.15 -5.47 25.26
CA PRO A 20 -18.31 -4.00 25.32
C PRO A 20 -17.04 -3.21 25.66
N THR A 21 -15.97 -3.87 26.08
CA THR A 21 -14.72 -3.21 26.52
C THR A 21 -13.51 -3.97 26.00
N GLY A 22 -12.87 -3.44 24.95
CA GLY A 22 -11.57 -3.92 24.50
C GLY A 22 -11.54 -5.31 23.86
N GLY A 23 -12.68 -5.78 23.35
CA GLY A 23 -12.75 -7.04 22.60
C GLY A 23 -12.05 -6.97 21.25
N LYS A 24 -11.51 -8.10 20.79
CA LYS A 24 -10.98 -8.23 19.43
C LYS A 24 -12.11 -8.12 18.42
N CYS A 25 -11.81 -7.57 17.25
CA CYS A 25 -12.75 -7.61 16.12
C CYS A 25 -13.05 -9.06 15.72
N THR A 26 -14.33 -9.39 15.59
CA THR A 26 -14.80 -10.76 15.30
C THR A 26 -15.73 -10.85 14.10
N GLY A 27 -16.04 -9.72 13.47
CA GLY A 27 -16.85 -9.70 12.25
C GLY A 27 -16.23 -10.55 11.14
N PRO A 28 -17.03 -11.25 10.31
CA PRO A 28 -16.52 -12.11 9.25
C PRO A 28 -15.66 -11.35 8.25
N ASP A 29 -16.00 -10.10 7.94
CA ASP A 29 -15.22 -9.26 7.04
C ASP A 29 -13.85 -8.95 7.62
N PHE A 30 -13.75 -8.70 8.92
CA PHE A 30 -12.47 -8.50 9.60
C PHE A 30 -11.64 -9.78 9.59
N VAL A 31 -12.22 -10.89 10.05
CA VAL A 31 -11.50 -12.16 10.19
C VAL A 31 -10.98 -12.70 8.86
N ASN A 32 -11.71 -12.46 7.78
CA ASN A 32 -11.37 -12.97 6.46
C ASN A 32 -10.44 -12.05 5.65
N ASN A 33 -10.38 -10.76 5.99
CA ASN A 33 -9.68 -9.78 5.15
C ASN A 33 -8.60 -8.97 5.89
N VAL A 34 -8.47 -9.11 7.20
CA VAL A 34 -7.45 -8.39 7.98
C VAL A 34 -6.48 -9.39 8.61
N ASP A 35 -5.26 -9.38 8.11
CA ASP A 35 -4.15 -10.12 8.70
C ASP A 35 -3.34 -9.19 9.60
N LEU A 36 -3.08 -9.64 10.83
CA LEU A 36 -2.33 -8.87 11.82
C LEU A 36 -0.81 -9.08 11.74
N LYS A 37 -0.36 -9.93 10.82
CA LYS A 37 1.06 -10.21 10.61
C LYS A 37 1.49 -9.76 9.21
N PRO A 38 2.12 -8.59 9.08
CA PRO A 38 2.48 -8.04 7.77
C PRO A 38 3.25 -9.01 6.86
N ALA A 39 4.09 -9.87 7.43
CA ALA A 39 4.90 -10.82 6.68
C ALA A 39 4.10 -11.93 5.97
N ASP A 40 2.84 -12.14 6.35
CA ASP A 40 2.00 -13.17 5.73
C ASP A 40 1.66 -12.82 4.27
N VAL A 41 1.74 -11.55 3.86
CA VAL A 41 1.66 -11.17 2.45
C VAL A 41 2.68 -11.90 1.59
N LEU A 42 3.90 -12.12 2.10
CA LEU A 42 4.95 -12.85 1.36
C LEU A 42 4.59 -14.33 1.20
N THR A 43 3.94 -14.90 2.20
CA THR A 43 3.43 -16.27 2.16
C THR A 43 2.26 -16.40 1.20
N ASP A 44 1.35 -15.43 1.20
CA ASP A 44 0.20 -15.40 0.30
C ASP A 44 0.62 -15.25 -1.16
N ILE A 45 1.60 -14.38 -1.44
CA ILE A 45 2.19 -14.29 -2.78
C ILE A 45 2.75 -15.65 -3.20
N GLY A 46 3.58 -16.29 -2.36
CA GLY A 46 4.19 -17.57 -2.65
C GLY A 46 3.18 -18.72 -2.87
N ASN A 47 2.03 -18.65 -2.23
CA ASN A 47 0.94 -19.61 -2.31
C ASN A 47 -0.14 -19.24 -3.34
N CYS A 48 0.04 -18.18 -4.12
CA CYS A 48 -0.96 -17.69 -5.08
C CYS A 48 -2.31 -17.34 -4.44
N LYS A 49 -2.26 -16.71 -3.29
CA LYS A 49 -3.43 -16.30 -2.48
C LYS A 49 -3.51 -14.78 -2.28
N LEU A 50 -2.70 -14.00 -2.99
CA LEU A 50 -2.74 -12.55 -2.89
C LEU A 50 -4.15 -12.06 -3.26
N ALA A 51 -4.72 -11.22 -2.40
CA ALA A 51 -6.01 -10.61 -2.68
C ALA A 51 -5.92 -9.60 -3.84
N ALA A 52 -7.03 -9.37 -4.54
CA ALA A 52 -7.08 -8.47 -5.69
C ALA A 52 -6.66 -7.03 -5.33
N VAL A 53 -6.94 -6.59 -4.11
CA VAL A 53 -6.41 -5.34 -3.52
C VAL A 53 -5.85 -5.70 -2.16
N SER A 54 -4.60 -5.35 -1.92
CA SER A 54 -3.91 -5.63 -0.66
C SER A 54 -3.25 -4.36 -0.13
N TRP A 55 -3.59 -3.97 1.08
CA TRP A 55 -2.95 -2.89 1.81
C TRP A 55 -1.95 -3.49 2.78
N VAL A 56 -0.68 -3.17 2.61
CA VAL A 56 0.39 -3.77 3.40
C VAL A 56 1.04 -2.69 4.26
N ILE A 57 0.78 -2.75 5.56
CA ILE A 57 1.33 -1.84 6.56
C ILE A 57 2.46 -2.56 7.27
N PRO A 58 3.70 -2.06 7.26
CA PRO A 58 4.83 -2.71 7.92
C PRO A 58 4.76 -2.58 9.45
N SER A 59 5.55 -3.37 10.16
CA SER A 59 5.87 -3.10 11.57
C SER A 59 6.76 -1.87 11.67
N GLY A 60 6.73 -1.17 12.81
CA GLY A 60 7.51 0.05 13.05
C GLY A 60 9.00 -0.07 12.76
N THR A 61 9.60 -1.26 12.92
CA THR A 61 11.00 -1.50 12.54
C THR A 61 11.27 -1.47 11.04
N ASN A 62 10.23 -1.54 10.21
CA ASN A 62 10.31 -1.58 8.76
C ASN A 62 9.47 -0.47 8.10
N SER A 63 8.96 0.50 8.87
CA SER A 63 8.08 1.56 8.38
C SER A 63 8.83 2.73 7.74
N ASP A 64 10.10 2.91 8.08
CA ASP A 64 10.86 4.13 7.79
C ASP A 64 10.20 5.41 8.33
N HIS A 65 9.43 5.29 9.42
CA HIS A 65 8.84 6.43 10.12
C HIS A 65 9.93 7.45 10.50
N ALA A 66 9.59 8.74 10.46
CA ALA A 66 10.46 9.83 10.86
C ALA A 66 11.00 9.59 12.29
N ALA A 67 12.24 10.00 12.55
CA ALA A 67 12.95 9.82 13.81
C ALA A 67 13.23 8.35 14.23
N LYS A 68 12.74 7.33 13.52
CA LYS A 68 13.18 5.94 13.73
C LYS A 68 14.52 5.69 13.03
N LEU A 69 15.36 4.85 13.63
CA LEU A 69 16.64 4.50 13.00
C LEU A 69 16.36 3.74 11.70
N VAL A 70 16.77 4.32 10.60
CA VAL A 70 16.76 3.66 9.29
C VAL A 70 17.79 2.53 9.32
N ASN A 71 17.34 1.33 9.61
CA ASN A 71 18.21 0.16 9.73
C ASN A 71 18.15 -0.74 8.50
N ILE A 72 17.89 -0.14 7.31
CA ILE A 72 17.67 -0.88 6.05
C ILE A 72 16.46 -1.83 6.07
N GLY A 73 15.62 -1.77 7.12
CA GLY A 73 14.41 -2.59 7.25
C GLY A 73 13.40 -2.26 6.19
N GLY A 74 12.98 -0.99 6.09
CA GLY A 74 11.96 -0.54 5.15
C GLY A 74 12.31 -0.81 3.69
N PRO A 75 13.44 -0.33 3.16
CA PRO A 75 13.82 -0.62 1.77
C PRO A 75 13.95 -2.13 1.47
N ALA A 76 14.46 -2.92 2.41
CA ALA A 76 14.56 -4.37 2.24
C ALA A 76 13.17 -5.05 2.31
N TRP A 77 12.28 -4.55 3.15
CA TRP A 77 10.89 -4.99 3.23
C TRP A 77 10.16 -4.78 1.90
N VAL A 78 10.20 -3.56 1.37
CA VAL A 78 9.61 -3.24 0.06
C VAL A 78 10.22 -4.11 -1.04
N ALA A 79 11.55 -4.21 -1.09
CA ALA A 79 12.23 -5.06 -2.07
C ALA A 79 11.81 -6.53 -1.96
N SER A 80 11.56 -7.05 -0.75
CA SER A 80 11.12 -8.43 -0.54
C SER A 80 9.75 -8.69 -1.16
N ILE A 81 8.81 -7.75 -1.03
CA ILE A 81 7.47 -7.85 -1.62
C ILE A 81 7.55 -7.76 -3.14
N VAL A 82 8.27 -6.75 -3.67
CA VAL A 82 8.45 -6.58 -5.12
C VAL A 82 9.10 -7.83 -5.73
N ASN A 83 10.14 -8.36 -5.09
CA ASN A 83 10.80 -9.58 -5.55
C ASN A 83 9.89 -10.81 -5.43
N ALA A 84 9.07 -10.91 -4.40
CA ALA A 84 8.11 -12.00 -4.26
C ALA A 84 7.11 -12.01 -5.41
N VAL A 85 6.53 -10.85 -5.74
CA VAL A 85 5.62 -10.69 -6.88
C VAL A 85 6.33 -10.98 -8.20
N GLY A 86 7.53 -10.42 -8.39
CA GLY A 86 8.26 -10.50 -9.65
C GLY A 86 8.85 -11.87 -9.97
N ASN A 87 9.22 -12.63 -8.94
CA ASN A 87 9.79 -13.97 -9.07
C ASN A 87 8.78 -15.10 -8.82
N ASN A 88 7.50 -14.76 -8.56
CA ASN A 88 6.50 -15.78 -8.28
C ASN A 88 6.35 -16.71 -9.49
N PRO A 89 6.34 -18.03 -9.29
CA PRO A 89 6.04 -18.98 -10.37
C PRO A 89 4.61 -18.77 -10.89
N VAL A 90 4.35 -19.29 -12.08
CA VAL A 90 2.98 -19.31 -12.62
C VAL A 90 2.06 -20.03 -11.64
N CYS A 91 0.99 -19.35 -11.25
CA CYS A 91 0.00 -19.91 -10.34
C CYS A 91 -0.80 -21.06 -10.99
N PRO A 92 -1.43 -21.94 -10.19
CA PRO A 92 -2.21 -23.06 -10.72
C PRO A 92 -3.34 -22.66 -11.67
N ASN A 93 -3.86 -21.45 -11.53
CA ASN A 93 -4.86 -20.86 -12.43
C ASN A 93 -4.27 -20.26 -13.71
N GLY A 94 -2.95 -20.33 -13.89
CA GLY A 94 -2.23 -19.74 -15.02
C GLY A 94 -1.82 -18.28 -14.83
N GLU A 95 -2.11 -17.68 -13.69
CA GLU A 95 -1.76 -16.30 -13.40
C GLU A 95 -0.26 -16.12 -13.18
N VAL A 96 0.27 -15.01 -13.69
CA VAL A 96 1.64 -14.54 -13.42
C VAL A 96 1.51 -13.20 -12.72
N TYR A 97 1.78 -13.15 -11.44
CA TYR A 97 1.58 -11.94 -10.65
C TYR A 97 2.29 -10.71 -11.21
N TRP A 98 3.54 -10.87 -11.67
CA TRP A 98 4.27 -9.75 -12.27
C TRP A 98 3.53 -9.08 -13.44
N ASN A 99 2.81 -9.87 -14.24
CA ASN A 99 2.09 -9.35 -15.40
C ASN A 99 0.73 -8.73 -15.05
N ASN A 100 0.23 -8.96 -13.83
CA ASN A 100 -1.13 -8.59 -13.44
C ASN A 100 -1.17 -7.70 -12.19
N THR A 101 0.01 -7.29 -11.66
CA THR A 101 0.07 -6.54 -10.40
C THR A 101 0.70 -5.16 -10.61
N ALA A 102 0.08 -4.16 -10.02
CA ALA A 102 0.69 -2.87 -9.75
C ALA A 102 1.00 -2.77 -8.26
N ILE A 103 2.23 -2.39 -7.92
CA ILE A 103 2.67 -2.18 -6.55
C ILE A 103 2.88 -0.70 -6.35
N LEU A 104 2.14 -0.11 -5.42
CA LEU A 104 2.22 1.29 -5.06
C LEU A 104 2.93 1.39 -3.71
N VAL A 105 3.98 2.18 -3.63
CA VAL A 105 4.76 2.38 -2.41
C VAL A 105 4.75 3.85 -2.07
N THR A 106 4.28 4.17 -0.88
CA THR A 106 4.22 5.55 -0.38
C THR A 106 4.26 5.56 1.14
N TRP A 107 4.36 6.74 1.72
CA TRP A 107 4.16 6.99 3.14
C TRP A 107 2.76 7.56 3.36
N ASP A 108 2.19 7.34 4.52
CA ASP A 108 0.86 7.83 4.90
C ASP A 108 0.83 9.35 5.10
N ASP A 109 1.94 9.93 5.57
CA ASP A 109 2.11 11.36 5.69
C ASP A 109 3.55 11.81 5.40
N TRP A 110 3.83 13.09 5.60
CA TRP A 110 5.10 13.74 5.31
C TRP A 110 6.14 13.68 6.46
N GLY A 111 5.79 13.02 7.57
CA GLY A 111 6.70 12.75 8.69
C GLY A 111 7.30 14.00 9.35
N GLY A 112 6.63 15.15 9.27
CA GLY A 112 7.16 16.41 9.78
C GLY A 112 8.31 17.03 8.95
N TRP A 113 8.67 16.44 7.81
CA TRP A 113 9.76 16.94 6.97
C TRP A 113 9.32 18.09 6.07
N TYR A 114 10.16 19.12 5.98
CA TYR A 114 9.93 20.25 5.08
C TYR A 114 10.10 19.84 3.60
N ASP A 115 9.15 20.30 2.76
CA ASP A 115 9.29 20.29 1.31
C ASP A 115 9.25 21.74 0.79
N HIS A 116 10.05 22.03 -0.24
CA HIS A 116 10.06 23.37 -0.86
C HIS A 116 8.81 23.67 -1.69
N GLU A 117 8.02 22.67 -2.04
CA GLU A 117 6.72 22.85 -2.70
C GLU A 117 5.65 23.06 -1.63
N PRO A 118 4.99 24.22 -1.59
CA PRO A 118 4.01 24.51 -0.56
C PRO A 118 2.78 23.62 -0.71
N PRO A 119 2.17 23.18 0.42
CA PRO A 119 0.93 22.43 0.41
C PRO A 119 -0.19 23.17 -0.32
N THR A 120 -0.94 22.47 -1.14
CA THR A 120 -2.06 23.04 -1.90
C THR A 120 -3.32 23.11 -1.05
N VAL A 121 -3.98 24.23 -1.10
CA VAL A 121 -5.35 24.40 -0.59
C VAL A 121 -6.33 24.09 -1.72
N LEU A 122 -7.30 23.22 -1.47
CA LEU A 122 -8.33 22.89 -2.45
C LEU A 122 -9.39 24.01 -2.49
N PRO A 123 -9.86 24.38 -3.71
CA PRO A 123 -10.90 25.36 -3.84
C PRO A 123 -12.26 24.81 -3.36
N GLN A 124 -13.20 25.73 -3.07
CA GLN A 124 -14.60 25.33 -2.87
C GLN A 124 -15.14 24.57 -4.09
N PRO A 125 -16.01 23.54 -3.93
CA PRO A 125 -16.76 23.22 -2.70
C PRO A 125 -16.05 22.26 -1.74
N GLN A 126 -14.79 21.91 -1.98
CA GLN A 126 -14.02 21.01 -1.10
C GLN A 126 -13.66 21.66 0.24
N GLY A 127 -14.07 22.90 0.44
CA GLY A 127 -13.83 23.65 1.67
C GLY A 127 -12.39 24.16 1.77
N ASP A 128 -11.98 24.45 2.98
CA ASP A 128 -10.61 24.89 3.27
C ASP A 128 -9.66 23.68 3.48
N TYR A 129 -9.91 22.57 2.78
CA TYR A 129 -9.06 21.39 2.88
C TYR A 129 -7.69 21.70 2.28
N GLN A 130 -6.66 21.48 3.06
CA GLN A 130 -5.28 21.67 2.66
C GLN A 130 -4.56 20.31 2.67
N TYR A 131 -3.80 20.02 1.62
CA TYR A 131 -2.89 18.90 1.61
C TYR A 131 -1.71 19.12 2.58
N GLY A 132 -1.05 18.05 2.98
CA GLY A 132 0.28 18.10 3.58
C GLY A 132 1.39 18.38 2.55
N PHE A 133 2.63 18.36 3.00
CA PHE A 133 3.78 18.32 2.10
C PHE A 133 3.80 17.02 1.29
N ARG A 134 4.56 17.03 0.18
CA ARG A 134 4.64 15.85 -0.70
C ARG A 134 5.32 14.69 0.02
N VAL A 135 4.84 13.49 -0.28
CA VAL A 135 5.47 12.22 0.12
C VAL A 135 6.03 11.53 -1.11
N PRO A 136 7.11 10.73 -0.99
CA PRO A 136 7.57 9.91 -2.09
C PRO A 136 6.48 8.93 -2.53
N PHE A 137 6.39 8.72 -3.84
CA PHE A 137 5.47 7.75 -4.43
C PHE A 137 6.18 6.98 -5.53
N VAL A 138 6.12 5.65 -5.46
CA VAL A 138 6.72 4.76 -6.45
C VAL A 138 5.65 3.82 -6.99
N PHE A 139 5.50 3.79 -8.31
CA PHE A 139 4.61 2.88 -9.02
C PHE A 139 5.42 1.81 -9.73
N VAL A 140 5.25 0.54 -9.36
CA VAL A 140 5.99 -0.60 -9.89
C VAL A 140 5.04 -1.53 -10.63
N SER A 141 5.28 -1.75 -11.92
CA SER A 141 4.48 -2.63 -12.76
C SER A 141 5.30 -3.12 -13.96
N ALA A 142 4.91 -4.25 -14.52
CA ALA A 142 5.46 -4.74 -15.79
C ALA A 142 5.23 -3.76 -16.95
N TYR A 143 4.26 -2.87 -16.84
CA TYR A 143 3.81 -1.95 -17.91
C TYR A 143 4.23 -0.49 -17.69
N THR A 144 4.93 -0.19 -16.61
CA THR A 144 5.48 1.15 -16.37
C THR A 144 6.73 1.36 -17.20
N PRO A 145 6.86 2.45 -17.98
CA PRO A 145 8.09 2.76 -18.69
C PRO A 145 9.29 2.89 -17.74
N ALA A 146 10.46 2.45 -18.18
CA ALA A 146 11.67 2.57 -17.37
C ALA A 146 12.04 4.05 -17.16
N ALA A 147 12.47 4.37 -15.94
CA ALA A 147 12.89 5.71 -15.52
C ALA A 147 11.83 6.81 -15.79
N TYR A 148 10.56 6.44 -15.78
CA TYR A 148 9.48 7.40 -15.94
C TYR A 148 9.32 8.24 -14.68
N VAL A 149 9.14 9.53 -14.85
CA VAL A 149 8.81 10.47 -13.79
C VAL A 149 7.52 11.18 -14.17
N ASP A 150 6.49 11.06 -13.35
CA ASP A 150 5.26 11.79 -13.53
C ASP A 150 5.35 13.14 -12.81
N ASN A 151 4.97 14.21 -13.51
CA ASN A 151 4.91 15.56 -12.95
C ASN A 151 3.48 16.01 -12.66
N GLN A 152 2.51 15.13 -12.81
CA GLN A 152 1.14 15.42 -12.42
C GLN A 152 1.00 15.39 -10.89
N ARG A 153 0.02 16.12 -10.39
CA ARG A 153 -0.32 16.04 -8.96
C ARG A 153 -1.19 14.82 -8.72
N HIS A 154 -0.74 13.98 -7.81
CA HIS A 154 -1.49 12.86 -7.28
C HIS A 154 -1.74 13.06 -5.79
N ASP A 155 -2.77 12.42 -5.28
CA ASP A 155 -3.05 12.30 -3.85
C ASP A 155 -3.57 10.88 -3.53
N PHE A 156 -3.87 10.60 -2.28
CA PHE A 156 -4.39 9.26 -1.92
C PHE A 156 -5.74 8.95 -2.55
N GLY A 157 -6.53 9.96 -2.90
CA GLY A 157 -7.75 9.78 -3.69
C GLY A 157 -7.45 9.25 -5.10
N SER A 158 -6.28 9.58 -5.67
CA SER A 158 -5.85 9.04 -6.96
C SER A 158 -5.64 7.51 -6.90
N VAL A 159 -5.19 6.98 -5.76
CA VAL A 159 -5.08 5.53 -5.54
C VAL A 159 -6.46 4.88 -5.52
N LEU A 160 -7.43 5.51 -4.87
CA LEU A 160 -8.82 5.02 -4.83
C LEU A 160 -9.42 5.01 -6.23
N ARG A 161 -9.26 6.09 -7.01
CA ARG A 161 -9.72 6.16 -8.40
C ARG A 161 -9.04 5.13 -9.29
N PHE A 162 -7.76 4.84 -9.08
CA PHE A 162 -7.08 3.75 -9.78
C PHE A 162 -7.73 2.40 -9.52
N ILE A 163 -8.13 2.12 -8.28
CA ILE A 163 -8.86 0.90 -7.92
C ILE A 163 -10.23 0.90 -8.60
N GLU A 164 -10.99 1.98 -8.50
CA GLU A 164 -12.31 2.10 -9.13
C GLU A 164 -12.22 1.85 -10.64
N HIS A 165 -11.26 2.48 -11.30
CA HIS A 165 -11.04 2.31 -12.74
C HIS A 165 -10.75 0.85 -13.11
N ASN A 166 -9.82 0.19 -12.38
CA ASN A 166 -9.43 -1.17 -12.71
C ASN A 166 -10.50 -2.23 -12.42
N PHE A 167 -11.36 -1.98 -11.46
CA PHE A 167 -12.42 -2.92 -11.06
C PHE A 167 -13.82 -2.55 -11.58
N GLY A 168 -13.92 -1.52 -12.41
CA GLY A 168 -15.19 -1.07 -12.99
C GLY A 168 -16.17 -0.54 -11.94
N ILE A 169 -15.67 0.02 -10.85
CA ILE A 169 -16.45 0.72 -9.84
C ILE A 169 -16.71 2.14 -10.34
N THR A 170 -17.90 2.68 -10.04
CA THR A 170 -18.22 4.05 -10.42
C THR A 170 -17.27 5.03 -9.76
N GLU A 171 -16.63 5.88 -10.54
CA GLU A 171 -15.76 6.95 -10.02
C GLU A 171 -16.53 7.89 -9.09
N GLY A 172 -15.91 8.29 -8.00
CA GLY A 172 -16.54 9.14 -6.99
C GLY A 172 -17.47 8.37 -6.03
N ALA A 173 -17.44 7.04 -6.03
CA ALA A 173 -18.26 6.21 -5.15
C ALA A 173 -17.96 6.44 -3.66
N LEU A 174 -16.75 6.93 -3.34
CA LEU A 174 -16.30 7.24 -1.97
C LEU A 174 -16.46 8.73 -1.63
N ALA A 175 -17.26 9.46 -2.38
CA ALA A 175 -17.58 10.88 -2.18
C ALA A 175 -16.33 11.77 -2.15
N PHE A 176 -16.05 12.48 -1.05
CA PHE A 176 -14.90 13.38 -0.99
C PHE A 176 -13.55 12.64 -1.06
N ALA A 177 -13.48 11.40 -0.60
CA ALA A 177 -12.21 10.66 -0.50
C ALA A 177 -11.51 10.49 -1.86
N ASP A 178 -12.26 10.30 -2.92
CA ASP A 178 -11.77 10.10 -4.30
C ASP A 178 -12.13 11.25 -5.24
N ALA A 179 -13.30 11.87 -5.07
CA ALA A 179 -13.80 12.93 -5.96
C ALA A 179 -12.90 14.17 -5.99
N ARG A 180 -12.11 14.41 -4.94
CA ARG A 180 -11.12 15.50 -4.90
C ARG A 180 -9.90 15.25 -5.78
N ALA A 181 -9.60 13.99 -6.10
CA ALA A 181 -8.42 13.62 -6.85
C ALA A 181 -8.47 14.14 -8.29
N ALA A 182 -7.37 14.73 -8.75
CA ALA A 182 -7.28 15.24 -10.11
C ALA A 182 -6.92 14.15 -11.14
N THR A 183 -6.42 13.01 -10.67
CA THR A 183 -5.86 11.92 -11.49
C THR A 183 -6.26 10.56 -10.94
N ASP A 184 -6.06 9.52 -11.74
CA ASP A 184 -6.36 8.11 -11.44
C ASP A 184 -5.15 7.19 -11.59
N LEU A 185 -3.93 7.74 -11.62
CA LEU A 185 -2.65 7.04 -11.81
C LEU A 185 -2.48 6.32 -13.17
N THR A 186 -3.40 6.46 -14.12
CA THR A 186 -3.28 5.80 -15.43
C THR A 186 -2.10 6.32 -16.27
N SER A 187 -1.52 7.48 -15.91
CA SER A 187 -0.30 8.01 -16.51
C SER A 187 0.95 7.16 -16.25
N PHE A 188 0.94 6.36 -15.17
CA PHE A 188 2.11 5.55 -14.79
C PHE A 188 2.32 4.29 -15.62
N TYR A 189 1.33 3.82 -16.34
CA TYR A 189 1.43 2.58 -17.08
C TYR A 189 0.78 2.65 -18.46
N ASN A 190 1.25 1.80 -19.38
CA ASN A 190 0.65 1.65 -20.69
C ASN A 190 0.33 0.16 -20.93
N PRO A 191 -0.95 -0.25 -20.86
CA PRO A 191 -1.36 -1.65 -21.00
C PRO A 191 -1.16 -2.20 -22.42
N ASN A 192 -0.85 -1.34 -23.40
CA ASN A 192 -0.54 -1.76 -24.76
C ASN A 192 0.94 -2.16 -24.96
N LEU A 193 1.77 -1.95 -23.95
CA LEU A 193 3.15 -2.44 -23.97
C LEU A 193 3.20 -3.93 -23.65
N LEU A 194 4.22 -4.60 -24.15
CA LEU A 194 4.55 -5.94 -23.68
C LEU A 194 5.06 -5.85 -22.22
N PRO A 195 4.69 -6.80 -21.35
CA PRO A 195 5.19 -6.81 -20.00
C PRO A 195 6.72 -6.92 -19.97
N ARG A 196 7.36 -6.06 -19.25
CA ARG A 196 8.82 -6.08 -19.10
C ARG A 196 9.23 -7.29 -18.27
N PRO A 197 10.34 -7.97 -18.63
CA PRO A 197 10.92 -8.98 -17.76
C PRO A 197 11.21 -8.40 -16.38
N PHE A 198 10.91 -9.18 -15.35
CA PHE A 198 11.27 -8.79 -13.98
C PHE A 198 12.79 -8.89 -13.79
N LEU A 199 13.34 -7.91 -13.08
CA LEU A 199 14.72 -7.91 -12.63
C LEU A 199 14.74 -7.90 -11.09
N THR A 200 15.29 -8.93 -10.50
CA THR A 200 15.37 -9.07 -9.04
C THR A 200 16.16 -7.93 -8.43
N ILE A 201 15.58 -7.29 -7.42
CA ILE A 201 16.20 -6.22 -6.67
C ILE A 201 17.14 -6.83 -5.63
N SER A 202 18.42 -6.42 -5.65
CA SER A 202 19.37 -6.83 -4.61
C SER A 202 19.01 -6.13 -3.30
N ALA A 203 18.80 -6.90 -2.24
CA ALA A 203 18.52 -6.39 -0.90
C ALA A 203 19.23 -7.25 0.16
N PRO A 204 19.66 -6.64 1.28
CA PRO A 204 20.38 -7.35 2.34
C PRO A 204 19.50 -8.33 3.11
N LYS A 205 18.18 -8.16 3.06
CA LYS A 205 17.17 -9.02 3.70
C LYS A 205 16.16 -9.44 2.64
N GLY A 206 15.95 -10.73 2.46
CA GLY A 206 14.96 -11.26 1.53
C GLY A 206 13.69 -11.71 2.23
N ALA A 207 12.71 -12.22 1.47
CA ALA A 207 11.41 -12.64 1.98
C ALA A 207 11.49 -13.60 3.18
N GLN A 208 12.39 -14.59 3.13
CA GLN A 208 12.52 -15.56 4.21
C GLN A 208 12.98 -14.95 5.55
N TYR A 209 13.75 -13.86 5.51
CA TYR A 209 14.11 -13.13 6.71
C TYR A 209 12.85 -12.60 7.43
N PHE A 210 11.95 -11.95 6.70
CA PHE A 210 10.73 -11.37 7.27
C PHE A 210 9.70 -12.43 7.67
N ILE A 211 9.57 -13.51 6.91
CA ILE A 211 8.68 -14.63 7.25
C ILE A 211 9.09 -15.28 8.59
N ASN A 212 10.40 -15.40 8.81
CA ASN A 212 10.95 -16.04 10.01
C ASN A 212 11.15 -15.06 11.17
N ASP A 213 10.90 -13.76 10.97
CA ASP A 213 11.06 -12.77 12.04
C ASP A 213 9.97 -12.99 13.11
N THR A 214 10.42 -13.26 14.31
CA THR A 214 9.59 -13.45 15.52
C THR A 214 9.63 -12.25 16.45
N THR A 215 10.26 -11.17 16.04
CA THR A 215 10.28 -9.92 16.81
C THR A 215 8.85 -9.44 17.04
N PRO A 216 8.48 -9.06 18.27
CA PRO A 216 7.17 -8.48 18.51
C PRO A 216 6.90 -7.31 17.58
N LEU A 217 5.72 -7.30 16.99
CA LEU A 217 5.30 -6.22 16.12
C LEU A 217 5.11 -4.95 16.96
N THR A 218 5.59 -3.85 16.46
CA THR A 218 5.35 -2.51 17.00
C THR A 218 4.53 -1.71 16.00
N ASP A 219 3.82 -0.72 16.48
CA ASP A 219 3.07 0.17 15.61
C ASP A 219 4.04 0.93 14.69
N PRO A 220 3.68 1.15 13.42
CA PRO A 220 4.55 1.82 12.46
C PRO A 220 4.84 3.27 12.85
N ASP A 221 3.90 3.88 13.56
CA ASP A 221 3.93 5.26 14.01
C ASP A 221 3.58 5.26 15.50
N ASP A 222 4.59 5.25 16.32
CA ASP A 222 4.47 5.15 17.78
C ASP A 222 5.12 6.41 18.38
N ASP A 223 4.40 7.54 18.25
CA ASP A 223 4.78 8.83 18.81
C ASP A 223 4.38 9.00 20.28
#